data_fe47b7751700a85b908b2b35c930a9fd
#
_entry.id   fe47b7751700a85b908b2b35c930a9fd
#
_cell.length_a   1.000
_cell.length_b   1.000
_cell.length_c   1.000
_cell.angle_alpha   90.00
_cell.angle_beta   90.00
_cell.angle_gamma   90.00
#
_symmetry.space_group_name_H-M   'P 1'
#
loop_
_entity.id
_entity.type
_entity.pdbx_description
1 polymer ?
#
loop_
_entity_poly.entity_id
_entity_poly.type
_entity_poly.pdbx_seq_one_letter_code
_entity_poly.pdbx_strand_id
1 'polypeptide(L)'
;MWGNSMSAVERRVLEFFEKNIIWFLYGFITIAALAIRWQFIEWESPDYISYLGPWFEELKEAGGIRGLGQSIGNYNVLYLFLMALLTYIPLEPITLIKSLSFLFEFFGAFLAVLLCREDKKGLANITSVMIYSVLLALPNVFINSAVWAQCDFSYTAFVLLSVCFLLKEKFFLAMIAFGIAFCFKLQAIFFLPVLLVCYVVKKKFSIINFLWWPGMWLLTSIPALLMGRSFDSILRIYKDQVTLYNWLTLSYPNVYYFFQKTGSEPEAYANFSKMAIILTMLILAVGCTYAVKKRLVDKQKDLLLFSTWCLFTCVMFLPAMHERYGFAAEIFAVCYAFSDKRPGSFVAAVLMNSVTIINYIGMMFWTIQVPYYILTVCNLAAYVLLTYLLLKQGIQRSNILTETVPNELNGVPT
;
A
#
# COMPACT_ATOMS: atom_id res chain seq x y z
N MET A 1 61.21 -4.10 -13.47
CA MET A 1 60.10 -4.94 -12.99
C MET A 1 59.50 -4.26 -11.76
N TRP A 2 58.46 -3.51 -11.93
CA TRP A 2 57.71 -2.94 -10.82
C TRP A 2 56.78 -4.06 -10.31
N GLY A 3 57.14 -4.62 -9.16
CA GLY A 3 56.35 -5.66 -8.52
C GLY A 3 55.01 -5.07 -8.03
N ASN A 4 53.93 -5.40 -8.71
CA ASN A 4 52.57 -5.03 -8.39
C ASN A 4 52.01 -5.86 -7.20
N SER A 5 52.68 -5.83 -6.06
CA SER A 5 52.10 -6.38 -4.83
C SER A 5 51.31 -5.28 -4.15
N MET A 6 50.01 -5.54 -3.96
CA MET A 6 49.08 -4.66 -3.24
C MET A 6 49.64 -4.31 -1.86
N SER A 7 49.63 -3.05 -1.50
CA SER A 7 50.05 -2.61 -0.16
C SER A 7 49.12 -3.14 0.93
N ALA A 8 49.60 -3.25 2.17
CA ALA A 8 48.78 -3.68 3.31
C ALA A 8 47.57 -2.75 3.56
N VAL A 9 47.71 -1.47 3.22
CA VAL A 9 46.64 -0.48 3.31
C VAL A 9 45.54 -0.75 2.28
N GLU A 10 45.92 -0.95 1.01
CA GLU A 10 45.00 -1.28 -0.08
C GLU A 10 44.22 -2.55 0.24
N ARG A 11 44.89 -3.59 0.74
CA ARG A 11 44.24 -4.84 1.14
C ARG A 11 43.20 -4.62 2.22
N ARG A 12 43.53 -3.88 3.30
CA ARG A 12 42.56 -3.57 4.37
C ARG A 12 41.37 -2.77 3.88
N VAL A 13 41.61 -1.82 2.97
CA VAL A 13 40.51 -1.03 2.37
C VAL A 13 39.59 -1.92 1.56
N LEU A 14 40.13 -2.80 0.71
CA LEU A 14 39.34 -3.72 -0.10
C LEU A 14 38.56 -4.72 0.77
N GLU A 15 39.17 -5.31 1.79
CA GLU A 15 38.52 -6.21 2.75
C GLU A 15 37.36 -5.50 3.47
N PHE A 16 37.54 -4.21 3.82
CA PHE A 16 36.47 -3.42 4.42
C PHE A 16 35.30 -3.20 3.44
N PHE A 17 35.59 -2.88 2.17
CA PHE A 17 34.55 -2.75 1.14
C PHE A 17 33.85 -4.07 0.86
N GLU A 18 34.57 -5.17 0.69
CA GLU A 18 33.98 -6.51 0.47
C GLU A 18 33.05 -6.90 1.61
N LYS A 19 33.48 -6.70 2.86
CA LYS A 19 32.67 -7.00 4.05
C LYS A 19 31.41 -6.17 4.12
N ASN A 20 31.42 -4.93 3.63
CA ASN A 20 30.34 -3.97 3.78
C ASN A 20 29.61 -3.66 2.46
N ILE A 21 29.92 -4.37 1.36
CA ILE A 21 29.41 -4.06 0.01
C ILE A 21 27.88 -3.92 -0.04
N ILE A 22 27.15 -4.75 0.69
CA ILE A 22 25.69 -4.70 0.76
C ILE A 22 25.18 -3.38 1.36
N TRP A 23 25.86 -2.88 2.40
CA TRP A 23 25.47 -1.60 3.02
C TRP A 23 25.82 -0.40 2.12
N PHE A 24 26.93 -0.48 1.40
CA PHE A 24 27.27 0.52 0.36
C PHE A 24 26.25 0.52 -0.77
N LEU A 25 25.74 -0.65 -1.18
CA LEU A 25 24.67 -0.75 -2.18
C LEU A 25 23.36 -0.11 -1.66
N TYR A 26 22.95 -0.35 -0.42
CA TYR A 26 21.82 0.34 0.17
C TYR A 26 22.01 1.86 0.17
N GLY A 27 23.18 2.34 0.60
CA GLY A 27 23.51 3.76 0.57
C GLY A 27 23.46 4.36 -0.83
N PHE A 28 24.08 3.71 -1.79
CA PHE A 28 24.06 4.13 -3.20
C PHE A 28 22.63 4.20 -3.77
N ILE A 29 21.82 3.16 -3.55
CA ILE A 29 20.43 3.12 -4.01
C ILE A 29 19.60 4.22 -3.36
N THR A 30 19.79 4.45 -2.05
CA THR A 30 19.11 5.53 -1.33
C THR A 30 19.44 6.89 -1.94
N ILE A 31 20.73 7.17 -2.20
CA ILE A 31 21.18 8.43 -2.81
C ILE A 31 20.61 8.55 -4.24
N ALA A 32 20.70 7.49 -5.05
CA ALA A 32 20.18 7.49 -6.40
C ALA A 32 18.64 7.72 -6.42
N ALA A 33 17.92 7.05 -5.53
CA ALA A 33 16.46 7.23 -5.39
C ALA A 33 16.09 8.65 -4.96
N LEU A 34 16.85 9.25 -4.02
CA LEU A 34 16.67 10.66 -3.64
C LEU A 34 17.00 11.61 -4.79
N ALA A 35 18.10 11.35 -5.54
CA ALA A 35 18.46 12.17 -6.69
C ALA A 35 17.38 12.17 -7.78
N ILE A 36 16.76 11.00 -8.07
CA ILE A 36 15.63 10.91 -9.01
C ILE A 36 14.45 11.78 -8.51
N ARG A 37 14.09 11.68 -7.23
CA ARG A 37 12.98 12.44 -6.64
C ARG A 37 13.25 13.94 -6.63
N TRP A 38 14.50 14.30 -6.39
CA TRP A 38 14.95 15.70 -6.37
C TRP A 38 14.79 16.40 -7.72
N GLN A 39 14.88 15.67 -8.86
CA GLN A 39 14.64 16.24 -10.18
C GLN A 39 13.21 16.80 -10.34
N PHE A 40 12.27 16.32 -9.55
CA PHE A 40 10.87 16.74 -9.59
C PHE A 40 10.45 17.55 -8.36
N ILE A 41 11.40 17.99 -7.51
CA ILE A 41 11.06 18.60 -6.22
C ILE A 41 10.22 19.87 -6.38
N GLU A 42 10.49 20.67 -7.42
CA GLU A 42 9.80 21.91 -7.74
C GLU A 42 8.61 21.73 -8.70
N TRP A 43 8.36 20.48 -9.14
CA TRP A 43 7.26 20.21 -10.07
C TRP A 43 5.91 20.31 -9.36
N GLU A 44 5.08 21.26 -9.78
CA GLU A 44 3.75 21.46 -9.26
C GLU A 44 2.71 20.65 -10.03
N SER A 45 2.09 19.68 -9.38
CA SER A 45 0.98 18.91 -9.93
C SER A 45 -0.34 19.67 -9.80
N PRO A 46 -1.37 19.33 -10.62
CA PRO A 46 -2.71 19.90 -10.45
C PRO A 46 -3.27 19.73 -9.02
N ASP A 47 -3.02 18.56 -8.38
CA ASP A 47 -3.46 18.30 -7.01
C ASP A 47 -2.72 19.18 -5.99
N TYR A 48 -1.43 19.48 -6.23
CA TYR A 48 -0.68 20.40 -5.38
C TYR A 48 -1.23 21.82 -5.50
N ILE A 49 -1.40 22.31 -6.73
CA ILE A 49 -1.88 23.67 -7.00
C ILE A 49 -3.30 23.88 -6.45
N SER A 50 -4.18 22.89 -6.63
CA SER A 50 -5.60 23.05 -6.28
C SER A 50 -5.92 22.71 -4.82
N TYR A 51 -5.09 21.92 -4.13
CA TYR A 51 -5.42 21.38 -2.81
C TYR A 51 -4.27 21.50 -1.81
N LEU A 52 -3.15 20.76 -2.03
CA LEU A 52 -2.14 20.59 -0.99
C LEU A 52 -1.39 21.87 -0.64
N GLY A 53 -1.05 22.68 -1.64
CA GLY A 53 -0.42 23.98 -1.47
C GLY A 53 -1.32 24.96 -0.70
N PRO A 54 -2.57 25.24 -1.17
CA PRO A 54 -3.54 26.04 -0.45
C PRO A 54 -3.76 25.57 1.00
N TRP A 55 -3.97 24.27 1.25
CA TRP A 55 -4.15 23.77 2.61
C TRP A 55 -2.92 23.97 3.50
N PHE A 56 -1.72 23.85 2.94
CA PHE A 56 -0.49 24.13 3.69
C PHE A 56 -0.40 25.60 4.10
N GLU A 57 -0.68 26.52 3.17
CA GLU A 57 -0.65 27.95 3.48
C GLU A 57 -1.77 28.35 4.46
N GLU A 58 -3.00 27.83 4.30
CA GLU A 58 -4.07 28.04 5.27
C GLU A 58 -3.68 27.56 6.68
N LEU A 59 -3.04 26.37 6.80
CA LEU A 59 -2.54 25.87 8.08
C LEU A 59 -1.47 26.80 8.66
N LYS A 60 -0.56 27.31 7.82
CA LYS A 60 0.52 28.21 8.23
C LYS A 60 -0.01 29.57 8.71
N GLU A 61 -0.93 30.17 7.96
CA GLU A 61 -1.59 31.44 8.31
C GLU A 61 -2.41 31.30 9.60
N ALA A 62 -3.07 30.16 9.82
CA ALA A 62 -3.81 29.86 11.03
C ALA A 62 -2.90 29.51 12.25
N GLY A 63 -1.56 29.60 12.10
CA GLY A 63 -0.59 29.34 13.16
C GLY A 63 -0.20 27.87 13.32
N GLY A 64 -0.11 27.12 12.22
CA GLY A 64 0.35 25.75 12.17
C GLY A 64 -0.59 24.78 12.89
N ILE A 65 -0.18 24.23 14.04
CA ILE A 65 -1.00 23.30 14.83
C ILE A 65 -2.35 23.92 15.25
N ARG A 66 -2.40 25.22 15.49
CA ARG A 66 -3.67 25.93 15.82
C ARG A 66 -4.67 25.87 14.67
N GLY A 67 -4.20 25.83 13.43
CA GLY A 67 -5.04 25.69 12.23
C GLY A 67 -5.85 24.39 12.19
N LEU A 68 -5.44 23.35 12.92
CA LEU A 68 -6.21 22.10 13.02
C LEU A 68 -7.59 22.27 13.67
N GLY A 69 -7.83 23.38 14.38
CA GLY A 69 -9.14 23.73 14.90
C GLY A 69 -10.14 24.13 13.81
N GLN A 70 -9.65 24.47 12.63
CA GLN A 70 -10.45 24.82 11.46
C GLN A 70 -10.70 23.62 10.56
N SER A 71 -11.72 23.70 9.69
CA SER A 71 -12.02 22.65 8.70
C SER A 71 -11.22 22.87 7.40
N ILE A 72 -9.88 22.82 7.50
CA ILE A 72 -8.97 22.97 6.38
C ILE A 72 -8.85 21.61 5.65
N GLY A 73 -9.04 21.64 4.33
CA GLY A 73 -8.87 20.48 3.48
C GLY A 73 -9.85 19.33 3.77
N ASN A 74 -9.75 18.27 2.96
CA ASN A 74 -10.56 17.06 3.09
C ASN A 74 -9.72 15.80 3.42
N TYR A 75 -8.45 15.97 3.80
CA TYR A 75 -7.61 14.86 4.28
C TYR A 75 -7.86 14.59 5.77
N ASN A 76 -7.55 13.36 6.18
CA ASN A 76 -7.71 12.94 7.56
C ASN A 76 -6.78 13.71 8.49
N VAL A 77 -7.21 13.90 9.74
CA VAL A 77 -6.53 14.74 10.73
C VAL A 77 -5.06 14.39 10.91
N LEU A 78 -4.68 13.12 10.87
CA LEU A 78 -3.28 12.69 11.03
C LEU A 78 -2.36 13.31 9.96
N TYR A 79 -2.78 13.30 8.70
CA TYR A 79 -1.99 13.89 7.62
C TYR A 79 -1.92 15.41 7.75
N LEU A 80 -3.04 16.07 8.05
CA LEU A 80 -3.09 17.52 8.30
C LEU A 80 -2.25 17.92 9.51
N PHE A 81 -2.19 17.09 10.55
CA PHE A 81 -1.31 17.31 11.71
C PHE A 81 0.17 17.28 11.29
N LEU A 82 0.59 16.32 10.47
CA LEU A 82 1.95 16.29 9.95
C LEU A 82 2.24 17.52 9.07
N MET A 83 1.32 17.92 8.21
CA MET A 83 1.45 19.15 7.43
C MET A 83 1.58 20.40 8.34
N ALA A 84 0.75 20.48 9.39
CA ALA A 84 0.81 21.58 10.35
C ALA A 84 2.16 21.66 11.08
N LEU A 85 2.78 20.51 11.40
CA LEU A 85 4.14 20.47 11.96
C LEU A 85 5.19 21.00 10.95
N LEU A 86 5.01 20.70 9.67
CA LEU A 86 5.94 21.14 8.63
C LEU A 86 5.90 22.65 8.41
N THR A 87 4.78 23.34 8.74
CA THR A 87 4.67 24.81 8.58
C THR A 87 5.67 25.61 9.43
N TYR A 88 6.28 25.00 10.46
CA TYR A 88 7.31 25.63 11.29
C TYR A 88 8.72 25.55 10.68
N ILE A 89 8.89 24.81 9.58
CA ILE A 89 10.17 24.64 8.89
C ILE A 89 10.25 25.71 7.78
N PRO A 90 11.31 26.53 7.72
CA PRO A 90 11.43 27.62 6.75
C PRO A 90 11.92 27.11 5.37
N LEU A 91 11.15 26.24 4.76
CA LEU A 91 11.37 25.70 3.40
C LEU A 91 10.08 25.82 2.60
N GLU A 92 10.20 25.73 1.27
CA GLU A 92 9.06 25.77 0.36
C GLU A 92 8.05 24.64 0.67
N PRO A 93 6.74 24.96 0.69
CA PRO A 93 5.68 24.00 1.01
C PRO A 93 5.74 22.71 0.18
N ILE A 94 5.99 22.85 -1.13
CA ILE A 94 6.09 21.71 -2.04
C ILE A 94 7.22 20.76 -1.66
N THR A 95 8.37 21.32 -1.27
CA THR A 95 9.53 20.53 -0.83
C THR A 95 9.22 19.76 0.43
N LEU A 96 8.54 20.39 1.39
CA LEU A 96 8.17 19.79 2.67
C LEU A 96 7.14 18.65 2.48
N ILE A 97 6.09 18.89 1.71
CA ILE A 97 5.02 17.93 1.42
C ILE A 97 5.59 16.69 0.72
N LYS A 98 6.43 16.88 -0.30
CA LYS A 98 7.06 15.78 -1.03
C LYS A 98 8.07 15.02 -0.16
N SER A 99 8.87 15.72 0.64
CA SER A 99 9.82 15.10 1.56
C SER A 99 9.15 14.21 2.59
N LEU A 100 7.96 14.61 3.09
CA LEU A 100 7.14 13.76 3.95
C LEU A 100 6.75 12.46 3.25
N SER A 101 6.35 12.52 1.98
CA SER A 101 6.00 11.35 1.19
C SER A 101 7.23 10.45 0.95
N PHE A 102 8.40 11.04 0.66
CA PHE A 102 9.65 10.28 0.51
C PHE A 102 10.00 9.50 1.77
N LEU A 103 9.81 10.09 2.95
CA LEU A 103 10.05 9.39 4.23
C LEU A 103 9.23 8.09 4.31
N PHE A 104 7.95 8.14 3.94
CA PHE A 104 7.09 6.95 3.97
C PHE A 104 7.45 5.93 2.88
N GLU A 105 7.97 6.36 1.73
CA GLU A 105 8.46 5.45 0.69
C GLU A 105 9.68 4.65 1.17
N PHE A 106 10.69 5.33 1.74
CA PHE A 106 11.86 4.65 2.28
C PHE A 106 11.49 3.72 3.44
N PHE A 107 10.61 4.17 4.32
CA PHE A 107 10.09 3.33 5.41
C PHE A 107 9.34 2.11 4.86
N GLY A 108 8.44 2.29 3.89
CA GLY A 108 7.68 1.20 3.29
C GLY A 108 8.57 0.23 2.49
N ALA A 109 9.57 0.73 1.75
CA ALA A 109 10.55 -0.12 1.06
C ALA A 109 11.36 -0.97 2.05
N PHE A 110 11.74 -0.39 3.18
CA PHE A 110 12.40 -1.15 4.27
C PHE A 110 11.48 -2.23 4.86
N LEU A 111 10.20 -1.91 5.10
CA LEU A 111 9.21 -2.90 5.57
C LEU A 111 9.00 -4.04 4.56
N ALA A 112 8.98 -3.74 3.27
CA ALA A 112 8.89 -4.76 2.23
C ALA A 112 10.12 -5.69 2.22
N VAL A 113 11.32 -5.15 2.45
CA VAL A 113 12.52 -5.97 2.68
C VAL A 113 12.32 -6.90 3.88
N LEU A 114 11.83 -6.38 5.01
CA LEU A 114 11.57 -7.19 6.20
C LEU A 114 10.53 -8.28 5.96
N LEU A 115 9.52 -7.99 5.13
CA LEU A 115 8.47 -8.94 4.74
C LEU A 115 8.97 -10.02 3.80
N CYS A 116 9.80 -9.69 2.82
CA CYS A 116 10.13 -10.60 1.72
C CYS A 116 11.47 -11.31 1.91
N ARG A 117 12.29 -10.89 2.89
CA ARG A 117 13.58 -11.53 3.18
C ARG A 117 13.41 -12.97 3.65
N GLU A 118 14.39 -13.78 3.35
CA GLU A 118 14.55 -15.10 3.96
C GLU A 118 15.16 -14.93 5.36
N ASP A 119 14.51 -15.43 6.40
CA ASP A 119 14.93 -15.25 7.81
C ASP A 119 16.41 -15.61 8.08
N LYS A 120 16.93 -16.62 7.36
CA LYS A 120 18.30 -17.08 7.52
C LYS A 120 19.37 -16.12 6.93
N LYS A 121 19.00 -15.24 6.01
CA LYS A 121 19.96 -14.37 5.30
C LYS A 121 20.05 -12.95 5.87
N GLY A 122 19.12 -12.57 6.73
CA GLY A 122 19.07 -11.23 7.32
C GLY A 122 18.87 -10.11 6.29
N LEU A 123 19.33 -8.89 6.60
CA LEU A 123 19.26 -7.72 5.71
C LEU A 123 20.47 -7.65 4.76
N ALA A 124 21.62 -8.19 5.20
CA ALA A 124 22.89 -8.09 4.45
C ALA A 124 22.98 -9.13 3.34
N ASN A 125 22.03 -9.12 2.42
CA ASN A 125 22.05 -10.00 1.25
C ASN A 125 21.49 -9.30 0.00
N ILE A 126 21.91 -9.79 -1.18
CA ILE A 126 21.59 -9.18 -2.48
C ILE A 126 20.07 -9.17 -2.77
N THR A 127 19.33 -10.19 -2.34
CA THR A 127 17.87 -10.24 -2.55
C THR A 127 17.18 -9.10 -1.80
N SER A 128 17.60 -8.80 -0.57
CA SER A 128 17.10 -7.67 0.21
C SER A 128 17.38 -6.33 -0.47
N VAL A 129 18.59 -6.17 -1.01
CA VAL A 129 18.96 -4.99 -1.82
C VAL A 129 18.08 -4.87 -3.05
N MET A 130 17.85 -5.98 -3.78
CA MET A 130 16.98 -5.98 -4.97
C MET A 130 15.55 -5.57 -4.65
N ILE A 131 14.95 -6.07 -3.57
CA ILE A 131 13.60 -5.68 -3.14
C ILE A 131 13.53 -4.18 -2.87
N TYR A 132 14.51 -3.67 -2.10
CA TYR A 132 14.61 -2.24 -1.80
C TYR A 132 14.77 -1.39 -3.05
N SER A 133 15.66 -1.81 -3.96
CA SER A 133 15.91 -1.12 -5.23
C SER A 133 14.66 -1.09 -6.11
N VAL A 134 14.00 -2.23 -6.30
CA VAL A 134 12.83 -2.34 -7.17
C VAL A 134 11.73 -1.42 -6.65
N LEU A 135 11.42 -1.44 -5.35
CA LEU A 135 10.35 -0.59 -4.81
C LEU A 135 10.66 0.90 -4.94
N LEU A 136 11.88 1.33 -4.68
CA LEU A 136 12.24 2.75 -4.81
C LEU A 136 12.38 3.21 -6.27
N ALA A 137 12.66 2.29 -7.20
CA ALA A 137 12.79 2.58 -8.63
C ALA A 137 11.46 2.43 -9.40
N LEU A 138 10.40 1.87 -8.78
CA LEU A 138 9.10 1.74 -9.44
C LEU A 138 8.56 3.13 -9.84
N PRO A 139 8.23 3.35 -11.13
CA PRO A 139 7.73 4.64 -11.57
C PRO A 139 6.45 5.08 -10.88
N ASN A 140 5.50 4.18 -10.60
CA ASN A 140 4.27 4.52 -9.87
C ASN A 140 4.55 4.98 -8.43
N VAL A 141 5.66 4.56 -7.81
CA VAL A 141 6.08 5.03 -6.49
C VAL A 141 6.59 6.46 -6.57
N PHE A 142 7.66 6.73 -7.33
CA PHE A 142 8.23 8.09 -7.34
C PHE A 142 7.35 9.10 -8.10
N ILE A 143 6.55 8.70 -9.11
CA ILE A 143 5.58 9.60 -9.73
C ILE A 143 4.51 10.01 -8.72
N ASN A 144 4.01 9.07 -7.91
CA ASN A 144 2.99 9.36 -6.90
C ASN A 144 3.47 10.45 -5.91
N SER A 145 4.68 10.37 -5.41
CA SER A 145 5.22 11.31 -4.43
C SER A 145 5.93 12.52 -5.06
N ALA A 146 6.93 12.28 -5.92
CA ALA A 146 7.81 13.34 -6.39
C ALA A 146 7.18 14.18 -7.51
N VAL A 147 6.36 13.58 -8.37
CA VAL A 147 5.67 14.31 -9.44
C VAL A 147 4.30 14.79 -8.97
N TRP A 148 3.48 13.89 -8.43
CA TRP A 148 2.08 14.19 -8.06
C TRP A 148 1.93 14.86 -6.70
N ALA A 149 2.95 14.81 -5.84
CA ALA A 149 2.92 15.25 -4.44
C ALA A 149 1.91 14.46 -3.56
N GLN A 150 1.55 13.23 -3.95
CA GLN A 150 0.64 12.37 -3.19
C GLN A 150 1.36 11.59 -2.09
N CYS A 151 0.58 11.07 -1.14
CA CYS A 151 1.08 10.40 0.05
C CYS A 151 0.59 8.94 0.17
N ASP A 152 0.34 8.23 -0.97
CA ASP A 152 -0.26 6.91 -0.92
C ASP A 152 0.63 5.86 -0.24
N PHE A 153 1.94 6.07 -0.22
CA PHE A 153 2.82 5.20 0.53
C PHE A 153 2.64 5.34 2.05
N SER A 154 2.11 6.45 2.57
CA SER A 154 1.93 6.64 4.00
C SER A 154 1.01 5.56 4.61
N TYR A 155 -0.20 5.38 4.07
CA TYR A 155 -1.09 4.33 4.57
C TYR A 155 -0.60 2.93 4.18
N THR A 156 -0.03 2.77 2.97
CA THR A 156 0.50 1.49 2.49
C THR A 156 1.62 0.95 3.38
N ALA A 157 2.54 1.81 3.83
CA ALA A 157 3.60 1.43 4.77
C ALA A 157 3.04 0.88 6.08
N PHE A 158 2.00 1.51 6.64
CA PHE A 158 1.39 1.02 7.87
C PHE A 158 0.54 -0.26 7.65
N VAL A 159 -0.03 -0.48 6.47
CA VAL A 159 -0.62 -1.78 6.12
C VAL A 159 0.46 -2.86 6.03
N LEU A 160 1.62 -2.59 5.40
CA LEU A 160 2.78 -3.50 5.39
C LEU A 160 3.29 -3.78 6.81
N LEU A 161 3.36 -2.76 7.67
CA LEU A 161 3.73 -2.91 9.07
C LEU A 161 2.75 -3.80 9.84
N SER A 162 1.45 -3.65 9.57
CA SER A 162 0.42 -4.54 10.12
C SER A 162 0.67 -5.99 9.74
N VAL A 163 1.00 -6.28 8.46
CA VAL A 163 1.38 -7.63 8.00
C VAL A 163 2.63 -8.14 8.70
N CYS A 164 3.66 -7.28 8.87
CA CYS A 164 4.87 -7.64 9.63
C CYS A 164 4.53 -8.11 11.06
N PHE A 165 3.62 -7.42 11.72
CA PHE A 165 3.19 -7.77 13.08
C PHE A 165 2.29 -9.02 13.10
N LEU A 166 1.41 -9.21 12.11
CA LEU A 166 0.59 -10.43 11.97
C LEU A 166 1.47 -11.67 11.84
N LEU A 167 2.53 -11.60 11.03
CA LEU A 167 3.48 -12.70 10.85
C LEU A 167 4.28 -13.02 12.11
N LYS A 168 4.56 -12.02 12.93
CA LYS A 168 5.21 -12.15 14.24
C LYS A 168 4.23 -12.45 15.38
N GLU A 169 2.95 -12.69 15.07
CA GLU A 169 1.87 -12.92 16.03
C GLU A 169 1.69 -11.79 17.07
N LYS A 170 2.13 -10.57 16.74
CA LYS A 170 1.95 -9.37 17.56
C LYS A 170 0.64 -8.67 17.18
N PHE A 171 -0.48 -9.34 17.43
CA PHE A 171 -1.79 -8.93 16.91
C PHE A 171 -2.23 -7.55 17.38
N PHE A 172 -1.96 -7.19 18.63
CA PHE A 172 -2.22 -5.86 19.16
C PHE A 172 -1.53 -4.76 18.32
N LEU A 173 -0.23 -4.93 18.04
CA LEU A 173 0.53 -3.98 17.22
C LEU A 173 0.08 -3.97 15.77
N ALA A 174 -0.39 -5.12 15.26
CA ALA A 174 -0.96 -5.19 13.91
C ALA A 174 -2.22 -4.33 13.79
N MET A 175 -3.10 -4.35 14.80
CA MET A 175 -4.31 -3.52 14.82
C MET A 175 -4.01 -2.03 15.00
N ILE A 176 -3.00 -1.67 15.81
CA ILE A 176 -2.53 -0.28 15.91
C ILE A 176 -1.99 0.20 14.56
N ALA A 177 -1.13 -0.58 13.91
CA ALA A 177 -0.58 -0.23 12.60
C ALA A 177 -1.69 -0.05 11.55
N PHE A 178 -2.67 -0.95 11.51
CA PHE A 178 -3.84 -0.80 10.66
C PHE A 178 -4.67 0.45 10.98
N GLY A 179 -4.87 0.74 12.27
CA GLY A 179 -5.55 1.94 12.73
C GLY A 179 -4.84 3.23 12.25
N ILE A 180 -3.52 3.27 12.34
CA ILE A 180 -2.71 4.39 11.82
C ILE A 180 -2.84 4.50 10.29
N ALA A 181 -2.79 3.37 9.56
CA ALA A 181 -3.01 3.37 8.11
C ALA A 181 -4.36 4.00 7.74
N PHE A 182 -5.43 3.63 8.45
CA PHE A 182 -6.77 4.19 8.27
C PHE A 182 -6.82 5.69 8.59
N CYS A 183 -6.06 6.15 9.60
CA CYS A 183 -5.94 7.56 9.94
C CYS A 183 -5.22 8.38 8.85
N PHE A 184 -4.41 7.76 8.00
CA PHE A 184 -3.84 8.42 6.82
C PHE A 184 -4.83 8.48 5.67
N LYS A 185 -5.41 7.33 5.29
CA LYS A 185 -6.35 7.25 4.16
C LYS A 185 -7.42 6.18 4.39
N LEU A 186 -8.65 6.50 3.98
CA LEU A 186 -9.80 5.59 4.05
C LEU A 186 -9.56 4.26 3.31
N GLN A 187 -8.78 4.27 2.23
CA GLN A 187 -8.44 3.10 1.42
C GLN A 187 -7.77 1.97 2.21
N ALA A 188 -7.18 2.27 3.37
CA ALA A 188 -6.66 1.24 4.27
C ALA A 188 -7.73 0.20 4.67
N ILE A 189 -9.04 0.57 4.63
CA ILE A 189 -10.15 -0.34 4.94
C ILE A 189 -10.22 -1.55 4.01
N PHE A 190 -9.66 -1.47 2.80
CA PHE A 190 -9.58 -2.59 1.87
C PHE A 190 -8.77 -3.77 2.40
N PHE A 191 -7.97 -3.54 3.43
CA PHE A 191 -7.22 -4.59 4.13
C PHE A 191 -8.01 -5.27 5.27
N LEU A 192 -9.14 -4.70 5.70
CA LEU A 192 -9.96 -5.25 6.79
C LEU A 192 -10.38 -6.72 6.59
N PRO A 193 -10.76 -7.20 5.38
CA PRO A 193 -11.08 -8.61 5.15
C PRO A 193 -9.93 -9.55 5.54
N VAL A 194 -8.67 -9.15 5.31
CA VAL A 194 -7.49 -9.93 5.69
C VAL A 194 -7.37 -10.08 7.20
N LEU A 195 -7.59 -8.99 7.95
CA LEU A 195 -7.57 -9.00 9.42
C LEU A 195 -8.67 -9.90 9.99
N LEU A 196 -9.87 -9.87 9.41
CA LEU A 196 -10.98 -10.73 9.81
C LEU A 196 -10.66 -12.21 9.57
N VAL A 197 -10.08 -12.55 8.41
CA VAL A 197 -9.63 -13.93 8.12
C VAL A 197 -8.52 -14.35 9.09
N CYS A 198 -7.55 -13.48 9.38
CA CYS A 198 -6.52 -13.76 10.39
C CYS A 198 -7.12 -14.04 11.76
N TYR A 199 -8.12 -13.27 12.18
CA TYR A 199 -8.84 -13.50 13.45
C TYR A 199 -9.47 -14.88 13.50
N VAL A 200 -10.25 -15.23 12.49
CA VAL A 200 -10.96 -16.52 12.41
C VAL A 200 -10.01 -17.72 12.32
N VAL A 201 -8.92 -17.62 11.54
CA VAL A 201 -7.97 -18.70 11.30
C VAL A 201 -7.00 -18.89 12.44
N LYS A 202 -6.41 -17.80 12.93
CA LYS A 202 -5.36 -17.86 13.98
C LYS A 202 -5.94 -18.23 15.34
N LYS A 203 -7.12 -17.68 15.71
CA LYS A 203 -7.79 -17.88 17.03
C LYS A 203 -6.89 -17.55 18.23
N LYS A 204 -5.93 -16.63 18.06
CA LYS A 204 -4.91 -16.30 19.04
C LYS A 204 -5.07 -14.92 19.67
N PHE A 205 -6.09 -14.16 19.29
CA PHE A 205 -6.34 -12.81 19.82
C PHE A 205 -7.85 -12.51 19.91
N SER A 206 -8.17 -11.62 20.83
CA SER A 206 -9.58 -11.24 21.08
C SER A 206 -10.10 -10.30 20.00
N ILE A 207 -11.40 -10.35 19.74
CA ILE A 207 -12.13 -9.37 18.90
C ILE A 207 -11.95 -7.93 19.42
N ILE A 208 -11.71 -7.77 20.73
CA ILE A 208 -11.46 -6.46 21.37
C ILE A 208 -10.26 -5.74 20.71
N ASN A 209 -9.30 -6.48 20.15
CA ASN A 209 -8.17 -5.85 19.44
C ASN A 209 -8.61 -4.99 18.26
N PHE A 210 -9.78 -5.25 17.65
CA PHE A 210 -10.31 -4.40 16.59
C PHE A 210 -10.71 -2.99 17.08
N LEU A 211 -10.90 -2.81 18.39
CA LEU A 211 -11.17 -1.47 18.97
C LEU A 211 -9.97 -0.53 18.84
N TRP A 212 -8.77 -1.06 18.62
CA TRP A 212 -7.60 -0.21 18.37
C TRP A 212 -7.68 0.54 17.03
N TRP A 213 -8.43 0.06 16.07
CA TRP A 213 -8.69 0.83 14.85
C TRP A 213 -9.42 2.16 15.14
N PRO A 214 -10.65 2.17 15.67
CA PRO A 214 -11.31 3.43 16.07
C PRO A 214 -10.56 4.15 17.21
N GLY A 215 -9.85 3.41 18.08
CA GLY A 215 -9.02 3.99 19.12
C GLY A 215 -7.88 4.85 18.57
N MET A 216 -7.17 4.38 17.54
CA MET A 216 -6.14 5.17 16.87
C MET A 216 -6.72 6.38 16.13
N TRP A 217 -7.90 6.24 15.52
CA TRP A 217 -8.59 7.36 14.93
C TRP A 217 -8.94 8.45 15.97
N LEU A 218 -9.46 8.07 17.13
CA LEU A 218 -9.69 9.01 18.24
C LEU A 218 -8.40 9.64 18.72
N LEU A 219 -7.37 8.86 18.95
CA LEU A 219 -6.07 9.34 19.43
C LEU A 219 -5.44 10.36 18.47
N THR A 220 -5.44 10.08 17.18
CA THR A 220 -4.89 10.99 16.16
C THR A 220 -5.76 12.22 15.91
N SER A 221 -7.03 12.19 16.34
CA SER A 221 -7.94 13.34 16.28
C SER A 221 -7.78 14.31 17.45
N ILE A 222 -7.12 13.89 18.56
CA ILE A 222 -6.93 14.71 19.77
C ILE A 222 -6.36 16.09 19.46
N PRO A 223 -5.29 16.26 18.64
CA PRO A 223 -4.75 17.60 18.37
C PRO A 223 -5.79 18.56 17.78
N ALA A 224 -6.62 18.09 16.84
CA ALA A 224 -7.66 18.93 16.25
C ALA A 224 -8.78 19.26 17.26
N LEU A 225 -9.19 18.30 18.09
CA LEU A 225 -10.18 18.51 19.15
C LEU A 225 -9.69 19.54 20.19
N LEU A 226 -8.42 19.46 20.60
CA LEU A 226 -7.81 20.40 21.53
C LEU A 226 -7.69 21.81 20.96
N MET A 227 -7.59 21.93 19.63
CA MET A 227 -7.60 23.21 18.92
C MET A 227 -9.01 23.74 18.65
N GLY A 228 -10.06 23.04 19.10
CA GLY A 228 -11.46 23.51 19.02
C GLY A 228 -12.25 22.95 17.83
N ARG A 229 -11.70 22.05 17.02
CA ARG A 229 -12.47 21.39 15.94
C ARG A 229 -13.54 20.48 16.55
N SER A 230 -14.77 20.57 16.03
CA SER A 230 -15.86 19.71 16.53
C SER A 230 -15.69 18.26 16.10
N PHE A 231 -16.11 17.33 16.98
CA PHE A 231 -16.08 15.91 16.70
C PHE A 231 -16.88 15.54 15.44
N ASP A 232 -18.04 16.18 15.23
CA ASP A 232 -18.88 16.00 14.04
C ASP A 232 -18.14 16.42 12.75
N SER A 233 -17.40 17.53 12.78
CA SER A 233 -16.58 17.97 11.64
C SER A 233 -15.51 16.92 11.26
N ILE A 234 -14.89 16.26 12.25
CA ILE A 234 -13.88 15.22 12.01
C ILE A 234 -14.53 13.96 11.43
N LEU A 235 -15.72 13.56 11.93
CA LEU A 235 -16.47 12.43 11.36
C LEU A 235 -16.92 12.70 9.92
N ARG A 236 -17.29 13.93 9.61
CA ARG A 236 -17.76 14.31 8.27
C ARG A 236 -16.68 14.11 7.21
N ILE A 237 -15.38 14.23 7.53
CA ILE A 237 -14.29 13.99 6.57
C ILE A 237 -14.48 12.64 5.86
N TYR A 238 -14.74 11.57 6.60
CA TYR A 238 -14.93 10.23 6.01
C TYR A 238 -16.21 10.11 5.20
N LYS A 239 -17.30 10.72 5.67
CA LYS A 239 -18.57 10.76 4.94
C LYS A 239 -18.41 11.50 3.62
N ASP A 240 -17.79 12.67 3.68
CA ASP A 240 -17.57 13.53 2.51
C ASP A 240 -16.66 12.85 1.49
N GLN A 241 -15.58 12.17 1.92
CA GLN A 241 -14.73 11.40 1.03
C GLN A 241 -15.47 10.30 0.27
N VAL A 242 -16.46 9.62 0.90
CA VAL A 242 -17.25 8.57 0.25
C VAL A 242 -18.30 9.13 -0.71
N THR A 243 -18.82 10.33 -0.44
CA THR A 243 -19.90 10.95 -1.22
C THR A 243 -19.42 12.01 -2.21
N LEU A 244 -18.13 12.31 -2.24
CA LEU A 244 -17.54 13.39 -3.04
C LEU A 244 -17.77 13.19 -4.55
N TYR A 245 -17.70 11.96 -5.00
CA TYR A 245 -17.78 11.60 -6.41
C TYR A 245 -18.92 10.61 -6.67
N ASN A 246 -19.82 11.00 -7.56
CA ASN A 246 -20.98 10.19 -7.96
C ASN A 246 -20.72 9.55 -9.35
N TRP A 247 -19.58 8.88 -9.51
CA TRP A 247 -19.16 8.25 -10.76
C TRP A 247 -18.81 6.79 -10.53
N LEU A 248 -19.10 5.91 -11.50
CA LEU A 248 -18.73 4.50 -11.38
C LEU A 248 -17.23 4.28 -11.51
N THR A 249 -16.56 5.11 -12.32
CA THR A 249 -15.10 5.07 -12.45
C THR A 249 -14.52 6.49 -12.31
N LEU A 250 -13.35 6.58 -11.71
CA LEU A 250 -12.58 7.82 -11.54
C LEU A 250 -11.14 7.59 -12.00
N SER A 251 -11.00 7.28 -13.29
CA SER A 251 -9.72 7.03 -13.94
C SER A 251 -8.93 5.80 -13.44
N TYR A 252 -9.46 4.98 -12.54
CA TYR A 252 -8.90 3.66 -12.29
C TYR A 252 -9.44 2.67 -13.31
N PRO A 253 -8.61 1.93 -14.08
CA PRO A 253 -9.06 0.99 -15.11
C PRO A 253 -9.68 -0.26 -14.49
N ASN A 254 -10.90 -0.16 -13.97
CA ASN A 254 -11.70 -1.21 -13.35
C ASN A 254 -12.79 -1.74 -14.30
N VAL A 255 -13.57 -2.71 -13.86
CA VAL A 255 -14.60 -3.39 -14.68
C VAL A 255 -15.68 -2.45 -15.22
N TYR A 256 -15.90 -1.31 -14.60
CA TYR A 256 -16.97 -0.38 -15.01
C TYR A 256 -16.64 0.39 -16.28
N TYR A 257 -15.38 0.41 -16.74
CA TYR A 257 -15.00 0.98 -18.02
C TYR A 257 -15.62 0.27 -19.24
N PHE A 258 -16.09 -0.98 -19.05
CA PHE A 258 -16.84 -1.66 -20.11
C PHE A 258 -18.28 -1.17 -20.23
N PHE A 259 -18.80 -0.51 -19.21
CA PHE A 259 -20.20 -0.08 -19.14
C PHE A 259 -20.33 1.44 -19.17
N GLN A 260 -19.35 2.17 -18.67
CA GLN A 260 -19.42 3.62 -18.53
C GLN A 260 -18.03 4.28 -18.65
N LYS A 261 -17.98 5.42 -19.34
CA LYS A 261 -16.78 6.27 -19.40
C LYS A 261 -16.66 7.08 -18.13
N THR A 262 -15.42 7.45 -17.73
CA THR A 262 -15.15 8.32 -16.59
C THR A 262 -15.98 9.61 -16.68
N GLY A 263 -16.66 9.94 -15.61
CA GLY A 263 -17.38 11.20 -15.45
C GLY A 263 -18.64 11.35 -16.29
N SER A 264 -19.12 10.30 -16.92
CA SER A 264 -20.15 10.47 -17.94
C SER A 264 -21.57 10.55 -17.40
N GLU A 265 -21.93 9.91 -16.25
CA GLU A 265 -23.35 9.85 -15.87
C GLU A 265 -23.57 9.62 -14.36
N PRO A 266 -23.92 10.68 -13.58
CA PRO A 266 -24.34 10.54 -12.18
C PRO A 266 -25.54 9.61 -11.98
N GLU A 267 -26.44 9.51 -12.97
CA GLU A 267 -27.61 8.64 -12.92
C GLU A 267 -27.20 7.16 -12.95
N ALA A 268 -26.24 6.77 -13.76
CA ALA A 268 -25.70 5.41 -13.76
C ALA A 268 -25.03 5.07 -12.41
N TYR A 269 -24.36 6.03 -11.77
CA TYR A 269 -23.84 5.83 -10.43
C TYR A 269 -24.96 5.55 -9.41
N ALA A 270 -26.02 6.35 -9.41
CA ALA A 270 -27.15 6.18 -8.50
C ALA A 270 -27.80 4.79 -8.64
N ASN A 271 -27.91 4.28 -9.88
CA ASN A 271 -28.51 3.00 -10.18
C ASN A 271 -27.61 1.80 -9.87
N PHE A 272 -26.32 1.89 -10.20
CA PHE A 272 -25.42 0.73 -10.15
C PHE A 272 -24.47 0.70 -8.97
N SER A 273 -24.24 1.80 -8.25
CA SER A 273 -23.27 1.85 -7.15
C SER A 273 -23.57 0.86 -6.01
N LYS A 274 -24.83 0.72 -5.64
CA LYS A 274 -25.28 -0.24 -4.62
C LYS A 274 -25.01 -1.69 -5.06
N MET A 275 -25.32 -2.00 -6.32
CA MET A 275 -25.06 -3.32 -6.90
C MET A 275 -23.56 -3.61 -6.95
N ALA A 276 -22.76 -2.62 -7.33
CA ALA A 276 -21.31 -2.71 -7.36
C ALA A 276 -20.72 -3.02 -5.97
N ILE A 277 -21.20 -2.34 -4.93
CA ILE A 277 -20.79 -2.59 -3.55
C ILE A 277 -21.19 -4.01 -3.12
N ILE A 278 -22.46 -4.41 -3.36
CA ILE A 278 -22.95 -5.75 -3.02
C ILE A 278 -22.12 -6.83 -3.73
N LEU A 279 -21.85 -6.67 -5.04
CA LEU A 279 -21.04 -7.60 -5.80
C LEU A 279 -19.63 -7.72 -5.20
N THR A 280 -19.00 -6.60 -4.88
CA THR A 280 -17.66 -6.59 -4.25
C THR A 280 -17.69 -7.34 -2.92
N MET A 281 -18.69 -7.10 -2.08
CA MET A 281 -18.82 -7.77 -0.79
C MET A 281 -19.04 -9.27 -0.94
N LEU A 282 -19.81 -9.71 -1.96
CA LEU A 282 -20.01 -11.14 -2.26
C LEU A 282 -18.72 -11.80 -2.71
N ILE A 283 -17.96 -11.17 -3.63
CA ILE A 283 -16.67 -11.68 -4.08
C ILE A 283 -15.70 -11.81 -2.90
N LEU A 284 -15.60 -10.78 -2.07
CA LEU A 284 -14.77 -10.80 -0.87
C LEU A 284 -15.22 -11.89 0.12
N ALA A 285 -16.53 -12.05 0.36
CA ALA A 285 -17.06 -13.07 1.26
C ALA A 285 -16.71 -14.50 0.79
N VAL A 286 -16.83 -14.77 -0.53
CA VAL A 286 -16.42 -16.06 -1.11
C VAL A 286 -14.91 -16.28 -0.95
N GLY A 287 -14.09 -15.28 -1.29
CA GLY A 287 -12.63 -15.36 -1.15
C GLY A 287 -12.17 -15.51 0.30
N CYS A 288 -12.79 -14.76 1.24
CA CYS A 288 -12.51 -14.90 2.67
C CYS A 288 -12.90 -16.30 3.19
N THR A 289 -14.07 -16.82 2.81
CA THR A 289 -14.51 -18.16 3.18
C THR A 289 -13.53 -19.23 2.66
N TYR A 290 -13.07 -19.07 1.41
CA TYR A 290 -12.05 -19.92 0.83
C TYR A 290 -10.73 -19.83 1.59
N ALA A 291 -10.26 -18.62 1.89
CA ALA A 291 -9.03 -18.38 2.63
C ALA A 291 -9.07 -18.95 4.05
N VAL A 292 -10.22 -18.87 4.74
CA VAL A 292 -10.44 -19.50 6.06
C VAL A 292 -10.35 -21.03 5.93
N LYS A 293 -11.09 -21.64 4.99
CA LYS A 293 -11.09 -23.10 4.79
C LYS A 293 -9.70 -23.66 4.43
N LYS A 294 -8.92 -22.89 3.65
CA LYS A 294 -7.58 -23.30 3.19
C LYS A 294 -6.43 -22.74 4.04
N ARG A 295 -6.76 -21.97 5.09
CA ARG A 295 -5.80 -21.35 6.02
C ARG A 295 -4.74 -20.51 5.30
N LEU A 296 -5.16 -19.69 4.31
CA LEU A 296 -4.28 -18.88 3.45
C LEU A 296 -3.68 -17.64 4.15
N VAL A 297 -3.61 -17.63 5.47
CA VAL A 297 -2.97 -16.57 6.28
C VAL A 297 -1.91 -17.13 7.23
N ASP A 298 -1.60 -18.41 7.15
CA ASP A 298 -0.65 -19.05 8.06
C ASP A 298 0.81 -18.90 7.59
N LYS A 299 1.06 -18.86 6.29
CA LYS A 299 2.40 -18.64 5.72
C LYS A 299 2.48 -17.27 5.10
N GLN A 300 3.65 -16.66 5.17
CA GLN A 300 3.93 -15.32 4.66
C GLN A 300 3.48 -15.13 3.21
N LYS A 301 3.89 -16.01 2.29
CA LYS A 301 3.52 -15.89 0.88
C LYS A 301 2.01 -16.01 0.63
N ASP A 302 1.31 -16.84 1.42
CA ASP A 302 -0.13 -17.03 1.30
C ASP A 302 -0.88 -15.79 1.81
N LEU A 303 -0.40 -15.21 2.93
CA LEU A 303 -0.92 -13.97 3.48
C LEU A 303 -0.71 -12.80 2.50
N LEU A 304 0.46 -12.68 1.87
CA LEU A 304 0.74 -11.64 0.88
C LEU A 304 -0.14 -11.81 -0.37
N LEU A 305 -0.30 -13.04 -0.88
CA LEU A 305 -1.20 -13.33 -2.01
C LEU A 305 -2.64 -12.94 -1.69
N PHE A 306 -3.15 -13.39 -0.55
CA PHE A 306 -4.52 -13.09 -0.13
C PHE A 306 -4.73 -11.59 0.13
N SER A 307 -3.75 -10.91 0.72
CA SER A 307 -3.78 -9.45 0.89
C SER A 307 -3.83 -8.73 -0.45
N THR A 308 -2.95 -9.09 -1.39
CA THR A 308 -2.97 -8.54 -2.76
C THR A 308 -4.33 -8.74 -3.41
N TRP A 309 -4.87 -9.96 -3.33
CA TRP A 309 -6.15 -10.29 -3.91
C TRP A 309 -7.31 -9.47 -3.30
N CYS A 310 -7.37 -9.31 -1.97
CA CYS A 310 -8.39 -8.49 -1.31
C CYS A 310 -8.31 -7.03 -1.71
N LEU A 311 -7.11 -6.43 -1.63
CA LEU A 311 -6.88 -5.04 -2.01
C LEU A 311 -7.26 -4.80 -3.47
N PHE A 312 -6.85 -5.70 -4.36
CA PHE A 312 -7.14 -5.58 -5.78
C PHE A 312 -8.61 -5.83 -6.11
N THR A 313 -9.28 -6.75 -5.41
CA THR A 313 -10.74 -6.95 -5.53
C THR A 313 -11.50 -5.65 -5.25
N CYS A 314 -11.13 -4.93 -4.19
CA CYS A 314 -11.79 -3.66 -3.86
C CYS A 314 -11.68 -2.66 -5.00
N VAL A 315 -10.50 -2.42 -5.55
CA VAL A 315 -10.32 -1.41 -6.60
C VAL A 315 -10.88 -1.84 -7.96
N MET A 316 -10.97 -3.15 -8.21
CA MET A 316 -11.56 -3.69 -9.46
C MET A 316 -13.09 -3.66 -9.47
N PHE A 317 -13.76 -3.77 -8.31
CA PHE A 317 -15.21 -3.96 -8.24
C PHE A 317 -15.96 -2.93 -7.40
N LEU A 318 -15.30 -2.08 -6.59
CA LEU A 318 -15.96 -0.93 -5.97
C LEU A 318 -16.15 0.20 -6.99
N PRO A 319 -17.23 1.00 -6.86
CA PRO A 319 -17.41 2.21 -7.65
C PRO A 319 -16.51 3.34 -7.14
N ALA A 320 -16.39 4.40 -7.92
CA ALA A 320 -15.67 5.64 -7.57
C ALA A 320 -14.18 5.44 -7.26
N MET A 321 -13.52 4.52 -7.96
CA MET A 321 -12.09 4.27 -7.76
C MET A 321 -11.24 5.24 -8.58
N HIS A 322 -10.44 6.04 -7.87
CA HIS A 322 -9.42 6.90 -8.46
C HIS A 322 -8.24 6.10 -9.00
N GLU A 323 -7.55 6.67 -9.97
CA GLU A 323 -6.38 6.11 -10.66
C GLU A 323 -5.28 5.60 -9.72
N ARG A 324 -5.16 6.16 -8.50
CA ARG A 324 -4.13 5.82 -7.51
C ARG A 324 -4.60 4.85 -6.41
N TYR A 325 -5.90 4.50 -6.36
CA TYR A 325 -6.40 3.63 -5.29
C TYR A 325 -5.90 2.19 -5.36
N GLY A 326 -5.34 1.76 -6.51
CA GLY A 326 -4.64 0.49 -6.67
C GLY A 326 -3.27 0.42 -6.01
N PHE A 327 -2.70 1.55 -5.59
CA PHE A 327 -1.31 1.66 -5.15
C PHE A 327 -0.89 0.60 -4.11
N ALA A 328 -1.69 0.41 -3.04
CA ALA A 328 -1.38 -0.60 -2.04
C ALA A 328 -1.40 -2.03 -2.63
N ALA A 329 -2.37 -2.36 -3.49
CA ALA A 329 -2.45 -3.67 -4.14
C ALA A 329 -1.21 -3.95 -5.00
N GLU A 330 -0.71 -2.94 -5.69
CA GLU A 330 0.47 -3.00 -6.58
C GLU A 330 1.75 -3.24 -5.78
N ILE A 331 1.95 -2.53 -4.67
CA ILE A 331 3.08 -2.75 -3.76
C ILE A 331 3.02 -4.15 -3.14
N PHE A 332 1.83 -4.60 -2.72
CA PHE A 332 1.63 -5.95 -2.21
C PHE A 332 1.88 -7.02 -3.27
N ALA A 333 1.54 -6.78 -4.54
CA ALA A 333 1.83 -7.69 -5.64
C ALA A 333 3.35 -7.86 -5.84
N VAL A 334 4.13 -6.78 -5.71
CA VAL A 334 5.60 -6.84 -5.75
C VAL A 334 6.14 -7.66 -4.56
N CYS A 335 5.66 -7.39 -3.34
CA CYS A 335 6.04 -8.16 -2.15
C CYS A 335 5.69 -9.65 -2.30
N TYR A 336 4.51 -9.95 -2.85
CA TYR A 336 4.11 -11.32 -3.13
C TYR A 336 5.02 -11.98 -4.16
N ALA A 337 5.36 -11.30 -5.26
CA ALA A 337 6.25 -11.83 -6.30
C ALA A 337 7.62 -12.22 -5.74
N PHE A 338 8.24 -11.36 -4.93
CA PHE A 338 9.52 -11.66 -4.29
C PHE A 338 9.44 -12.80 -3.25
N SER A 339 8.29 -12.97 -2.60
CA SER A 339 8.07 -14.06 -1.63
C SER A 339 7.73 -15.40 -2.28
N ASP A 340 7.00 -15.40 -3.40
CA ASP A 340 6.55 -16.59 -4.11
C ASP A 340 7.59 -17.09 -5.13
N LYS A 341 8.31 -16.19 -5.79
CA LYS A 341 9.38 -16.43 -6.77
C LYS A 341 8.97 -17.23 -8.02
N ARG A 342 7.68 -17.48 -8.23
CA ARG A 342 7.17 -18.14 -9.44
C ARG A 342 6.90 -17.14 -10.55
N PRO A 343 7.07 -17.49 -11.85
CA PRO A 343 6.83 -16.56 -12.96
C PRO A 343 5.44 -15.90 -12.93
N GLY A 344 4.39 -16.64 -12.57
CA GLY A 344 3.02 -16.11 -12.53
C GLY A 344 2.84 -14.96 -11.53
N SER A 345 3.52 -14.99 -10.37
CA SER A 345 3.46 -13.90 -9.41
C SER A 345 4.15 -12.63 -9.92
N PHE A 346 5.28 -12.78 -10.62
CA PHE A 346 5.94 -11.64 -11.28
C PHE A 346 5.10 -11.07 -12.43
N VAL A 347 4.48 -11.92 -13.25
CA VAL A 347 3.58 -11.47 -14.34
C VAL A 347 2.42 -10.65 -13.77
N ALA A 348 1.78 -11.10 -12.70
CA ALA A 348 0.70 -10.35 -12.06
C ALA A 348 1.19 -8.99 -11.55
N ALA A 349 2.33 -8.95 -10.85
CA ALA A 349 2.92 -7.71 -10.34
C ALA A 349 3.29 -6.74 -11.47
N VAL A 350 3.90 -7.23 -12.55
CA VAL A 350 4.27 -6.41 -13.71
C VAL A 350 3.03 -5.86 -14.40
N LEU A 351 2.00 -6.66 -14.64
CA LEU A 351 0.75 -6.19 -15.27
C LEU A 351 0.10 -5.08 -14.45
N MET A 352 -0.09 -5.28 -13.14
CA MET A 352 -0.72 -4.29 -12.27
C MET A 352 0.05 -2.97 -12.25
N ASN A 353 1.37 -3.04 -12.02
CA ASN A 353 2.20 -1.85 -11.95
C ASN A 353 2.30 -1.14 -13.31
N SER A 354 2.41 -1.88 -14.42
CA SER A 354 2.48 -1.29 -15.77
C SER A 354 1.21 -0.52 -16.13
N VAL A 355 0.04 -1.05 -15.77
CA VAL A 355 -1.24 -0.35 -15.99
C VAL A 355 -1.25 1.00 -15.27
N THR A 356 -0.87 1.01 -14.00
CA THR A 356 -0.84 2.25 -13.20
C THR A 356 0.24 3.22 -13.70
N ILE A 357 1.42 2.73 -14.07
CA ILE A 357 2.49 3.57 -14.63
C ILE A 357 2.01 4.26 -15.92
N ILE A 358 1.41 3.52 -16.84
CA ILE A 358 0.88 4.07 -18.10
C ILE A 358 -0.20 5.11 -17.80
N ASN A 359 -1.10 4.81 -16.88
CA ASN A 359 -2.18 5.71 -16.47
C ASN A 359 -1.62 7.01 -15.84
N TYR A 360 -0.65 6.90 -14.92
CA TYR A 360 -0.01 8.05 -14.28
C TYR A 360 0.74 8.93 -15.28
N ILE A 361 1.49 8.33 -16.21
CA ILE A 361 2.20 9.06 -17.28
C ILE A 361 1.18 9.80 -18.15
N GLY A 362 0.09 9.15 -18.52
CA GLY A 362 -0.98 9.78 -19.29
C GLY A 362 -1.61 10.96 -18.58
N MET A 363 -1.86 10.87 -17.28
CA MET A 363 -2.48 11.94 -16.50
C MET A 363 -1.52 13.08 -16.15
N MET A 364 -0.27 12.79 -15.82
CA MET A 364 0.69 13.81 -15.37
C MET A 364 1.38 14.53 -16.51
N PHE A 365 1.66 13.85 -17.61
CA PHE A 365 2.46 14.40 -18.70
C PHE A 365 1.68 14.58 -20.01
N TRP A 366 0.40 14.13 -20.07
CA TRP A 366 -0.48 14.24 -21.24
C TRP A 366 0.09 13.61 -22.53
N THR A 367 1.09 12.73 -22.41
CA THR A 367 1.91 12.25 -23.52
C THR A 367 1.48 10.90 -24.08
N ILE A 368 0.90 10.03 -23.24
CA ILE A 368 0.48 8.68 -23.62
C ILE A 368 -1.00 8.51 -23.29
N GLN A 369 -1.82 8.37 -24.34
CA GLN A 369 -3.24 8.08 -24.18
C GLN A 369 -3.54 6.66 -24.65
N VAL A 370 -3.36 5.69 -23.74
CA VAL A 370 -3.84 4.33 -23.97
C VAL A 370 -5.34 4.28 -23.62
N PRO A 371 -6.18 3.77 -24.51
CA PRO A 371 -7.61 3.63 -24.20
C PRO A 371 -7.85 2.83 -22.94
N TYR A 372 -8.68 3.35 -22.04
CA TYR A 372 -8.90 2.74 -20.72
C TYR A 372 -9.41 1.29 -20.80
N TYR A 373 -10.16 0.91 -21.83
CA TYR A 373 -10.60 -0.47 -21.98
C TYR A 373 -9.43 -1.46 -22.14
N ILE A 374 -8.31 -1.04 -22.77
CA ILE A 374 -7.09 -1.87 -22.87
C ILE A 374 -6.47 -2.05 -21.48
N LEU A 375 -6.33 -0.96 -20.74
CA LEU A 375 -5.81 -0.99 -19.37
C LEU A 375 -6.72 -1.85 -18.45
N THR A 376 -8.03 -1.75 -18.63
CA THR A 376 -9.01 -2.58 -17.91
C THR A 376 -8.85 -4.07 -18.23
N VAL A 377 -8.64 -4.43 -19.51
CA VAL A 377 -8.37 -5.82 -19.90
C VAL A 377 -7.09 -6.34 -19.26
N CYS A 378 -6.02 -5.54 -19.21
CA CYS A 378 -4.77 -5.91 -18.54
C CYS A 378 -4.96 -6.11 -17.03
N ASN A 379 -5.68 -5.21 -16.36
CA ASN A 379 -6.02 -5.35 -14.93
C ASN A 379 -6.89 -6.58 -14.68
N LEU A 380 -7.87 -6.85 -15.55
CA LEU A 380 -8.72 -8.04 -15.44
C LEU A 380 -7.91 -9.32 -15.64
N ALA A 381 -6.96 -9.34 -16.59
CA ALA A 381 -6.04 -10.47 -16.77
C ALA A 381 -5.17 -10.69 -15.52
N ALA A 382 -4.65 -9.62 -14.91
CA ALA A 382 -3.92 -9.70 -13.64
C ALA A 382 -4.80 -10.24 -12.51
N TYR A 383 -6.06 -9.79 -12.43
CA TYR A 383 -7.03 -10.25 -11.42
C TYR A 383 -7.37 -11.74 -11.58
N VAL A 384 -7.62 -12.20 -12.80
CA VAL A 384 -7.87 -13.62 -13.11
C VAL A 384 -6.64 -14.46 -12.74
N LEU A 385 -5.44 -13.99 -13.08
CA LEU A 385 -4.19 -14.66 -12.73
C LEU A 385 -3.99 -14.76 -11.22
N LEU A 386 -4.20 -13.67 -10.46
CA LEU A 386 -4.13 -13.69 -9.00
C LEU A 386 -5.16 -14.63 -8.38
N THR A 387 -6.38 -14.65 -8.91
CA THR A 387 -7.43 -15.56 -8.46
C THR A 387 -7.05 -17.02 -8.73
N TYR A 388 -6.52 -17.32 -9.92
CA TYR A 388 -5.98 -18.63 -10.23
C TYR A 388 -4.86 -19.06 -9.26
N LEU A 389 -3.91 -18.16 -8.98
CA LEU A 389 -2.83 -18.42 -8.05
C LEU A 389 -3.35 -18.68 -6.63
N LEU A 390 -4.38 -17.93 -6.20
CA LEU A 390 -5.04 -18.11 -4.89
C LEU A 390 -5.71 -19.48 -4.79
N LEU A 391 -6.47 -19.88 -5.81
CA LEU A 391 -7.13 -21.18 -5.86
C LEU A 391 -6.11 -22.32 -5.89
N LYS A 392 -5.08 -22.23 -6.74
CA LYS A 392 -4.00 -23.22 -6.82
C LYS A 392 -3.27 -23.38 -5.49
N GLN A 393 -2.96 -22.26 -4.81
CA GLN A 393 -2.31 -22.28 -3.50
C GLN A 393 -3.19 -22.97 -2.44
N GLY A 394 -4.50 -22.73 -2.46
CA GLY A 394 -5.45 -23.39 -1.56
C GLY A 394 -5.56 -24.90 -1.77
N ILE A 395 -5.50 -25.37 -3.02
CA ILE A 395 -5.47 -26.82 -3.33
C ILE A 395 -4.19 -27.44 -2.79
N GLN A 396 -3.03 -26.83 -3.02
CA GLN A 396 -1.74 -27.30 -2.48
C GLN A 396 -1.74 -27.40 -0.95
N ARG A 397 -2.37 -26.45 -0.28
CA ARG A 397 -2.53 -26.45 1.19
C ARG A 397 -3.39 -27.62 1.68
N SER A 398 -4.47 -27.94 0.96
CA SER A 398 -5.34 -29.07 1.34
C SER A 398 -4.60 -30.40 1.31
N ASN A 399 -3.80 -30.62 0.27
CA ASN A 399 -3.04 -31.88 0.14
C ASN A 399 -2.05 -32.06 1.30
N ILE A 400 -1.37 -30.99 1.71
CA ILE A 400 -0.46 -31.01 2.87
C ILE A 400 -1.22 -31.35 4.17
N LEU A 401 -2.40 -30.74 4.37
CA LEU A 401 -3.20 -30.95 5.59
C LEU A 401 -3.77 -32.38 5.66
N THR A 402 -4.10 -33.00 4.53
CA THR A 402 -4.56 -34.40 4.49
C THR A 402 -3.43 -35.38 4.72
N GLU A 403 -2.21 -35.11 4.27
CA GLU A 403 -1.03 -35.96 4.48
C GLU A 403 -0.50 -35.92 5.94
N THR A 404 -0.78 -34.85 6.69
CA THR A 404 -0.32 -34.69 8.08
C THR A 404 -1.28 -35.23 9.13
N VAL A 405 -2.46 -35.78 8.75
CA VAL A 405 -3.34 -36.53 9.65
C VAL A 405 -2.85 -37.97 9.63
N PRO A 406 -2.22 -38.51 10.70
CA PRO A 406 -1.84 -39.93 10.73
C PRO A 406 -3.09 -40.78 10.68
N ASN A 407 -2.98 -41.95 10.00
CA ASN A 407 -3.95 -43.07 10.01
C ASN A 407 -4.08 -43.66 11.44
N GLU A 408 -4.56 -42.87 12.40
CA GLU A 408 -4.83 -43.39 13.78
C GLU A 408 -6.16 -44.16 13.91
N LEU A 409 -6.87 -44.45 12.80
CA LEU A 409 -8.15 -45.14 12.84
C LEU A 409 -8.09 -46.58 12.33
N ASN A 410 -6.90 -47.18 12.08
CA ASN A 410 -6.77 -48.58 11.67
C ASN A 410 -6.18 -49.47 12.77
N GLY A 411 -6.59 -49.30 14.01
CA GLY A 411 -6.14 -50.09 15.14
C GLY A 411 -7.24 -50.44 16.13
N VAL A 412 -8.36 -51.01 15.66
CA VAL A 412 -9.27 -51.76 16.52
C VAL A 412 -9.11 -53.24 16.19
N PRO A 413 -8.44 -54.03 17.01
CA PRO A 413 -8.49 -55.49 16.86
C PRO A 413 -9.87 -55.98 17.35
N THR A 414 -10.50 -56.79 16.53
CA THR A 414 -11.68 -57.61 16.80
C THR A 414 -11.48 -58.55 17.96
#